data_4fec5e69beb01f4137e31210748860c1
#
_entry.id   4fec5e69beb01f4137e31210748860c1
#
_cell.length_a   1.000
_cell.length_b   1.000
_cell.length_c   1.000
_cell.angle_alpha   90.00
_cell.angle_beta   90.00
_cell.angle_gamma   90.00
#
_symmetry.space_group_name_H-M   'P 1'
#
loop_
_entity.id
_entity.type
_entity.pdbx_description
1 polymer ?
#
loop_
_entity_poly.entity_id
_entity_poly.type
_entity_poly.pdbx_seq_one_letter_code
_entity_poly.pdbx_strand_id
1 'polypeptide(L)'
;MEQVKPRLLLVVPMLHQGGFERVCVRTARILRNDFEVTIAMFSDADIAYDINGLSVVNLDVPAQDGKLKKMVNVVKRTVKLRKLKKKLRPDLTYSFGPTANLINVLTPVRGQIWTGIRSYMDMDNPSKLKLFAKRSDQVICCSEVIAHELKEKLGIENTEVLYNPYDGSQIAENAAKKPEDMPDFTGKKVIVSMGREDDCKEFWHLIKCLYLIREKVPEAMLCIIGDGSFSEYKELAEKLGIADRVCFAGLQKNPFPWLSAGSLYVGTSSMEGFPNALVEAMSCRLPAVFSNCMSGPAEILSDRFEDVVGKQEVLRERYGILIPVMDDQKNLNPNEITEEEKQLAALLEELLTEEAKLQELSRCAKERADQFDDRAYRDKILQIAGLSKM
;
A
#
# COMPACT_ATOMS: atom_id res chain seq x y z
N MET A 1 -35.30 -18.09 11.10
CA MET A 1 -35.27 -16.62 11.27
C MET A 1 -33.97 -16.16 10.64
N GLU A 2 -34.02 -15.35 9.59
CA GLU A 2 -32.81 -14.72 9.05
C GLU A 2 -32.21 -13.83 10.13
N GLN A 3 -30.97 -14.09 10.47
CA GLN A 3 -30.25 -13.32 11.47
C GLN A 3 -30.01 -11.92 10.89
N VAL A 4 -30.55 -10.87 11.49
CA VAL A 4 -30.36 -9.48 11.03
C VAL A 4 -28.88 -9.16 11.09
N LYS A 5 -28.28 -8.84 9.93
CA LYS A 5 -26.86 -8.49 9.84
C LYS A 5 -26.61 -7.16 10.56
N PRO A 6 -25.49 -7.03 11.30
CA PRO A 6 -25.07 -5.75 11.84
C PRO A 6 -24.72 -4.77 10.70
N ARG A 7 -24.87 -3.46 10.95
CA ARG A 7 -24.65 -2.41 9.96
C ARG A 7 -23.24 -1.84 10.09
N LEU A 8 -22.49 -1.87 8.99
CA LEU A 8 -21.16 -1.32 8.87
C LEU A 8 -21.17 -0.08 7.99
N LEU A 9 -20.69 1.04 8.52
CA LEU A 9 -20.46 2.26 7.75
C LEU A 9 -18.96 2.49 7.56
N LEU A 10 -18.46 2.36 6.33
CA LEU A 10 -17.11 2.72 5.96
C LEU A 10 -17.08 4.20 5.55
N VAL A 11 -16.10 4.96 6.04
CA VAL A 11 -15.99 6.40 5.74
C VAL A 11 -14.65 6.68 5.09
N VAL A 12 -14.67 7.28 3.90
CA VAL A 12 -13.49 7.59 3.10
C VAL A 12 -13.60 8.98 2.47
N PRO A 13 -12.52 9.72 2.24
CA PRO A 13 -12.61 11.04 1.59
C PRO A 13 -13.15 10.98 0.16
N MET A 14 -12.65 10.05 -0.64
CA MET A 14 -12.99 9.78 -2.03
C MET A 14 -12.55 8.35 -2.38
N LEU A 15 -12.88 7.89 -3.58
CA LEU A 15 -12.47 6.56 -4.08
C LEU A 15 -11.57 6.68 -5.33
N HIS A 16 -10.70 7.68 -5.35
CA HIS A 16 -9.70 7.82 -6.41
C HIS A 16 -8.60 6.78 -6.23
N GLN A 17 -7.68 6.67 -7.19
CA GLN A 17 -6.62 5.67 -7.14
C GLN A 17 -5.66 5.93 -5.98
N GLY A 18 -5.69 5.04 -4.98
CA GLY A 18 -4.86 5.10 -3.79
C GLY A 18 -4.93 3.82 -2.96
N GLY A 19 -3.98 3.68 -2.05
CA GLY A 19 -3.83 2.43 -1.27
C GLY A 19 -4.98 2.19 -0.29
N PHE A 20 -5.36 3.19 0.50
CA PHE A 20 -6.42 3.01 1.50
C PHE A 20 -7.83 3.05 0.90
N GLU A 21 -8.02 3.72 -0.23
CA GLU A 21 -9.27 3.71 -0.99
C GLU A 21 -9.57 2.31 -1.51
N ARG A 22 -8.55 1.64 -2.05
CA ARG A 22 -8.64 0.26 -2.47
C ARG A 22 -9.00 -0.67 -1.31
N VAL A 23 -8.34 -0.50 -0.17
CA VAL A 23 -8.66 -1.29 1.04
C VAL A 23 -10.10 -1.04 1.49
N CYS A 24 -10.61 0.19 1.44
CA CYS A 24 -12.00 0.51 1.77
C CYS A 24 -13.00 -0.25 0.88
N VAL A 25 -12.84 -0.18 -0.45
CA VAL A 25 -13.72 -0.89 -1.39
C VAL A 25 -13.63 -2.40 -1.20
N ARG A 26 -12.42 -2.92 -1.01
CA ARG A 26 -12.21 -4.36 -0.77
C ARG A 26 -12.85 -4.80 0.56
N THR A 27 -12.69 -4.03 1.64
CA THR A 27 -13.36 -4.27 2.92
C THR A 27 -14.88 -4.39 2.75
N ALA A 28 -15.48 -3.49 1.96
CA ALA A 28 -16.92 -3.55 1.68
C ALA A 28 -17.32 -4.86 0.96
N ARG A 29 -16.52 -5.31 0.00
CA ARG A 29 -16.76 -6.57 -0.74
C ARG A 29 -16.60 -7.81 0.14
N ILE A 30 -15.54 -7.85 0.96
CA ILE A 30 -15.24 -8.96 1.86
C ILE A 30 -16.37 -9.14 2.88
N LEU A 31 -16.82 -8.03 3.49
CA LEU A 31 -17.73 -8.08 4.63
C LEU A 31 -19.23 -8.07 4.27
N ARG A 32 -19.62 -8.00 3.00
CA ARG A 32 -21.02 -7.94 2.55
C ARG A 32 -21.89 -9.14 3.01
N ASN A 33 -21.26 -10.26 3.31
CA ASN A 33 -21.98 -11.44 3.80
C ASN A 33 -22.20 -11.41 5.31
N ASP A 34 -21.40 -10.66 6.07
CA ASP A 34 -21.43 -10.55 7.52
C ASP A 34 -22.15 -9.29 8.00
N PHE A 35 -22.09 -8.22 7.20
CA PHE A 35 -22.67 -6.92 7.52
C PHE A 35 -23.56 -6.39 6.40
N GLU A 36 -24.50 -5.53 6.77
CA GLU A 36 -25.11 -4.56 5.84
C GLU A 36 -24.14 -3.38 5.67
N VAL A 37 -23.33 -3.41 4.58
CA VAL A 37 -22.24 -2.45 4.39
C VAL A 37 -22.67 -1.25 3.58
N THR A 38 -22.35 -0.04 4.05
CA THR A 38 -22.48 1.21 3.30
C THR A 38 -21.14 1.95 3.30
N ILE A 39 -20.72 2.47 2.15
CA ILE A 39 -19.56 3.37 2.02
C ILE A 39 -20.08 4.80 1.99
N ALA A 40 -19.59 5.68 2.86
CA ALA A 40 -19.78 7.12 2.79
C ALA A 40 -18.49 7.80 2.30
N MET A 41 -18.59 8.55 1.20
CA MET A 41 -17.48 9.34 0.67
C MET A 41 -17.83 10.84 0.67
N PHE A 42 -16.82 11.71 0.74
CA PHE A 42 -17.04 13.15 0.74
C PHE A 42 -17.13 13.73 -0.66
N SER A 43 -16.59 13.05 -1.66
CA SER A 43 -16.63 13.41 -3.08
C SER A 43 -16.60 12.15 -3.94
N ASP A 44 -17.31 12.20 -5.06
CA ASP A 44 -17.34 11.17 -6.10
C ASP A 44 -16.47 11.50 -7.32
N ALA A 45 -15.64 12.54 -7.20
CA ALA A 45 -14.67 12.85 -8.24
C ALA A 45 -13.69 11.67 -8.44
N ASP A 46 -13.48 11.31 -9.70
CA ASP A 46 -12.44 10.34 -10.13
C ASP A 46 -12.50 8.98 -9.42
N ILE A 47 -13.68 8.34 -9.41
CA ILE A 47 -13.81 6.99 -8.86
C ILE A 47 -13.01 6.00 -9.72
N ALA A 48 -11.93 5.46 -9.14
CA ALA A 48 -11.00 4.56 -9.84
C ALA A 48 -11.34 3.07 -9.68
N TYR A 49 -12.21 2.73 -8.73
CA TYR A 49 -12.55 1.35 -8.40
C TYR A 49 -13.95 1.00 -8.86
N ASP A 50 -14.14 -0.27 -9.26
CA ASP A 50 -15.49 -0.78 -9.49
C ASP A 50 -16.28 -0.82 -8.19
N ILE A 51 -17.38 -0.07 -8.13
CA ILE A 51 -18.30 0.01 -6.98
C ILE A 51 -19.65 -0.66 -7.25
N ASN A 52 -19.79 -1.36 -8.38
CA ASN A 52 -21.04 -2.03 -8.73
C ASN A 52 -21.43 -3.05 -7.65
N GLY A 53 -22.70 -3.01 -7.27
CA GLY A 53 -23.25 -3.88 -6.22
C GLY A 53 -22.87 -3.47 -4.78
N LEU A 54 -22.20 -2.33 -4.57
CA LEU A 54 -21.95 -1.76 -3.25
C LEU A 54 -22.94 -0.62 -2.96
N SER A 55 -23.35 -0.49 -1.69
CA SER A 55 -24.10 0.66 -1.23
C SER A 55 -23.16 1.83 -0.97
N VAL A 56 -23.23 2.87 -1.81
CA VAL A 56 -22.36 4.04 -1.73
C VAL A 56 -23.18 5.31 -1.57
N VAL A 57 -22.78 6.17 -0.64
CA VAL A 57 -23.40 7.46 -0.37
C VAL A 57 -22.38 8.57 -0.53
N ASN A 58 -22.55 9.43 -1.54
CA ASN A 58 -21.76 10.66 -1.67
C ASN A 58 -22.35 11.75 -0.74
N LEU A 59 -21.50 12.30 0.13
CA LEU A 59 -21.89 13.43 0.99
C LEU A 59 -21.79 14.78 0.26
N ASP A 60 -21.22 14.80 -0.93
CA ASP A 60 -21.08 15.99 -1.77
C ASP A 60 -20.50 17.20 -0.99
N VAL A 61 -19.27 17.02 -0.48
CA VAL A 61 -18.43 18.04 0.16
C VAL A 61 -16.98 17.83 -0.26
N PRO A 62 -16.65 18.15 -1.52
CA PRO A 62 -15.30 17.96 -2.06
C PRO A 62 -14.24 18.79 -1.30
N ALA A 63 -12.97 18.44 -1.47
CA ALA A 63 -11.87 19.20 -0.90
C ALA A 63 -11.85 20.64 -1.48
N GLN A 64 -11.42 21.59 -0.67
CA GLN A 64 -11.25 22.98 -1.09
C GLN A 64 -9.95 23.53 -0.49
N ASP A 65 -9.31 24.42 -1.23
CA ASP A 65 -8.09 25.08 -0.77
C ASP A 65 -8.39 26.30 0.09
N GLY A 66 -7.44 26.62 0.98
CA GLY A 66 -7.51 27.72 1.93
C GLY A 66 -8.06 27.34 3.31
N LYS A 67 -7.44 27.89 4.36
CA LYS A 67 -7.72 27.51 5.76
C LYS A 67 -9.20 27.66 6.16
N LEU A 68 -9.83 28.79 5.80
CA LEU A 68 -11.25 29.04 6.11
C LEU A 68 -12.18 28.04 5.42
N LYS A 69 -11.95 27.77 4.12
CA LYS A 69 -12.73 26.81 3.36
C LYS A 69 -12.58 25.38 3.91
N LYS A 70 -11.35 25.00 4.32
CA LYS A 70 -11.09 23.70 4.98
C LYS A 70 -11.88 23.58 6.29
N MET A 71 -11.96 24.64 7.12
CA MET A 71 -12.76 24.65 8.36
C MET A 71 -14.27 24.51 8.05
N VAL A 72 -14.78 25.25 7.09
CA VAL A 72 -16.19 25.15 6.66
C VAL A 72 -16.49 23.74 6.16
N ASN A 73 -15.59 23.11 5.42
CA ASN A 73 -15.76 21.74 4.96
C ASN A 73 -15.79 20.73 6.12
N VAL A 74 -14.97 20.91 7.15
CA VAL A 74 -15.02 20.06 8.36
C VAL A 74 -16.43 20.13 8.97
N VAL A 75 -17.00 21.33 9.15
CA VAL A 75 -18.34 21.51 9.70
C VAL A 75 -19.41 20.85 8.78
N LYS A 76 -19.36 21.12 7.47
CA LYS A 76 -20.32 20.55 6.51
C LYS A 76 -20.27 19.02 6.50
N ARG A 77 -19.06 18.44 6.43
CA ARG A 77 -18.86 16.98 6.47
C ARG A 77 -19.37 16.38 7.77
N THR A 78 -19.07 17.03 8.91
CA THR A 78 -19.55 16.59 10.24
C THR A 78 -21.07 16.58 10.31
N VAL A 79 -21.75 17.64 9.85
CA VAL A 79 -23.24 17.70 9.86
C VAL A 79 -23.83 16.62 8.94
N LYS A 80 -23.30 16.48 7.70
CA LYS A 80 -23.83 15.50 6.74
C LYS A 80 -23.57 14.05 7.20
N LEU A 81 -22.36 13.74 7.69
CA LEU A 81 -22.06 12.40 8.21
C LEU A 81 -22.91 12.07 9.45
N ARG A 82 -23.09 13.04 10.36
CA ARG A 82 -23.94 12.84 11.55
C ARG A 82 -25.39 12.54 11.17
N LYS A 83 -25.93 13.23 10.16
CA LYS A 83 -27.29 12.94 9.64
C LYS A 83 -27.35 11.53 9.06
N LEU A 84 -26.35 11.13 8.27
CA LEU A 84 -26.27 9.79 7.69
C LEU A 84 -26.20 8.71 8.77
N LYS A 85 -25.31 8.86 9.76
CA LYS A 85 -25.19 7.93 10.89
C LYS A 85 -26.50 7.78 11.68
N LYS A 86 -27.21 8.89 11.93
CA LYS A 86 -28.53 8.84 12.58
C LYS A 86 -29.58 8.09 11.77
N LYS A 87 -29.54 8.20 10.42
CA LYS A 87 -30.44 7.49 9.51
C LYS A 87 -30.11 6.00 9.45
N LEU A 88 -28.84 5.65 9.25
CA LEU A 88 -28.39 4.27 9.07
C LEU A 88 -28.29 3.51 10.39
N ARG A 89 -28.01 4.20 11.51
CA ARG A 89 -27.79 3.60 12.84
C ARG A 89 -26.75 2.47 12.77
N PRO A 90 -25.50 2.75 12.29
CA PRO A 90 -24.48 1.71 12.16
C PRO A 90 -24.09 1.15 13.52
N ASP A 91 -23.86 -0.18 13.58
CA ASP A 91 -23.30 -0.87 14.72
C ASP A 91 -21.79 -0.69 14.80
N LEU A 92 -21.16 -0.47 13.63
CA LEU A 92 -19.73 -0.19 13.48
C LEU A 92 -19.53 0.89 12.40
N THR A 93 -18.72 1.89 12.71
CA THR A 93 -18.22 2.88 11.73
C THR A 93 -16.71 2.82 11.65
N TYR A 94 -16.16 2.53 10.48
CA TYR A 94 -14.74 2.44 10.25
C TYR A 94 -14.29 3.46 9.19
N SER A 95 -13.29 4.29 9.51
CA SER A 95 -12.83 5.38 8.65
C SER A 95 -11.40 5.19 8.15
N PHE A 96 -11.14 5.65 6.92
CA PHE A 96 -9.89 5.50 6.20
C PHE A 96 -9.29 6.88 5.89
N GLY A 97 -8.10 7.12 6.42
CA GLY A 97 -7.32 8.34 6.23
C GLY A 97 -7.67 9.48 7.20
N PRO A 98 -6.73 10.42 7.42
CA PRO A 98 -6.78 11.40 8.50
C PRO A 98 -8.02 12.30 8.51
N THR A 99 -8.49 12.70 7.33
CA THR A 99 -9.69 13.56 7.20
C THR A 99 -10.95 12.78 7.59
N ALA A 100 -11.10 11.54 7.09
CA ALA A 100 -12.24 10.69 7.43
C ALA A 100 -12.24 10.34 8.92
N ASN A 101 -11.07 10.03 9.49
CA ASN A 101 -10.89 9.77 10.92
C ASN A 101 -11.40 10.95 11.76
N LEU A 102 -10.96 12.18 11.43
CA LEU A 102 -11.42 13.37 12.12
C LEU A 102 -12.94 13.53 12.10
N ILE A 103 -13.55 13.42 10.93
CA ILE A 103 -15.02 13.57 10.79
C ILE A 103 -15.74 12.43 11.50
N ASN A 104 -15.23 11.21 11.45
CA ASN A 104 -15.80 10.05 12.12
C ASN A 104 -15.88 10.25 13.65
N VAL A 105 -14.76 10.66 14.29
CA VAL A 105 -14.71 10.89 15.76
C VAL A 105 -15.45 12.15 16.22
N LEU A 106 -15.72 13.11 15.33
CA LEU A 106 -16.55 14.29 15.61
C LEU A 106 -18.06 14.00 15.48
N THR A 107 -18.42 12.81 14.99
CA THR A 107 -19.82 12.42 14.79
C THR A 107 -20.21 11.16 15.57
N PRO A 108 -20.02 11.13 16.90
CA PRO A 108 -20.36 9.96 17.70
C PRO A 108 -21.85 9.69 17.63
N VAL A 109 -22.20 8.42 17.50
CA VAL A 109 -23.55 7.86 17.58
C VAL A 109 -23.47 6.52 18.30
N ARG A 110 -24.58 5.81 18.49
CA ARG A 110 -24.55 4.43 18.99
C ARG A 110 -23.74 3.54 18.04
N GLY A 111 -23.02 2.58 18.56
CA GLY A 111 -22.14 1.66 17.81
C GLY A 111 -20.68 2.00 18.00
N GLN A 112 -19.80 1.10 17.57
CA GLN A 112 -18.36 1.25 17.65
C GLN A 112 -17.82 2.25 16.62
N ILE A 113 -16.78 2.95 16.98
CA ILE A 113 -16.04 3.88 16.11
C ILE A 113 -14.61 3.38 16.00
N TRP A 114 -14.21 3.03 14.76
CA TRP A 114 -12.85 2.67 14.42
C TRP A 114 -12.21 3.73 13.54
N THR A 115 -10.94 4.04 13.80
CA THR A 115 -10.13 4.96 12.97
C THR A 115 -8.94 4.21 12.39
N GLY A 116 -8.70 4.35 11.08
CA GLY A 116 -7.62 3.66 10.38
C GLY A 116 -6.37 4.53 10.22
N ILE A 117 -5.23 4.05 10.69
CA ILE A 117 -3.90 4.61 10.42
C ILE A 117 -3.28 3.75 9.31
N ARG A 118 -3.03 4.37 8.16
CA ARG A 118 -2.71 3.65 6.92
C ARG A 118 -1.35 4.00 6.31
N SER A 119 -0.64 4.95 6.93
CA SER A 119 0.70 5.38 6.53
C SER A 119 1.51 5.72 7.76
N TYR A 120 2.81 5.48 7.70
CA TYR A 120 3.73 5.94 8.75
C TYR A 120 3.78 7.47 8.84
N MET A 121 3.53 8.18 7.73
CA MET A 121 3.40 9.65 7.71
C MET A 121 2.30 10.18 8.65
N ASP A 122 1.30 9.37 8.99
CA ASP A 122 0.27 9.76 9.95
C ASP A 122 0.88 10.06 11.34
N MET A 123 2.05 9.48 11.67
CA MET A 123 2.79 9.68 12.92
C MET A 123 3.29 11.11 13.11
N ASP A 124 3.43 11.88 12.04
CA ASP A 124 3.88 13.29 12.08
C ASP A 124 2.88 14.22 12.79
N ASN A 125 1.70 13.73 13.12
CA ASN A 125 0.67 14.52 13.78
C ASN A 125 0.14 13.90 15.09
N PRO A 126 0.99 13.84 16.15
CA PRO A 126 0.63 13.19 17.41
C PRO A 126 -0.65 13.71 18.07
N SER A 127 -0.94 15.02 17.92
CA SER A 127 -2.15 15.62 18.50
C SER A 127 -3.43 15.08 17.86
N LYS A 128 -3.41 14.84 16.53
CA LYS A 128 -4.55 14.22 15.84
C LYS A 128 -4.70 12.75 16.22
N LEU A 129 -3.58 12.02 16.30
CA LEU A 129 -3.61 10.61 16.70
C LEU A 129 -4.18 10.44 18.10
N LYS A 130 -3.75 11.24 19.09
CA LYS A 130 -4.32 11.26 20.45
C LYS A 130 -5.83 11.61 20.44
N LEU A 131 -6.25 12.55 19.58
CA LEU A 131 -7.67 12.87 19.43
C LEU A 131 -8.47 11.69 18.88
N PHE A 132 -7.93 10.99 17.86
CA PHE A 132 -8.59 9.81 17.29
C PHE A 132 -8.70 8.71 18.33
N ALA A 133 -7.59 8.35 18.97
CA ALA A 133 -7.54 7.31 20.00
C ALA A 133 -8.51 7.58 21.16
N LYS A 134 -8.58 8.82 21.66
CA LYS A 134 -9.49 9.21 22.75
C LYS A 134 -10.96 9.08 22.39
N ARG A 135 -11.32 9.13 21.11
CA ARG A 135 -12.71 9.21 20.64
C ARG A 135 -13.14 8.04 19.79
N SER A 136 -12.28 7.05 19.59
CA SER A 136 -12.60 5.80 18.92
C SER A 136 -12.49 4.62 19.89
N ASP A 137 -13.27 3.58 19.62
CA ASP A 137 -13.18 2.33 20.37
C ASP A 137 -11.92 1.57 19.99
N GLN A 138 -11.50 1.65 18.70
CA GLN A 138 -10.27 1.05 18.20
C GLN A 138 -9.56 1.98 17.21
N VAL A 139 -8.22 1.96 17.26
CA VAL A 139 -7.31 2.54 16.28
C VAL A 139 -6.72 1.38 15.47
N ILE A 140 -7.16 1.24 14.23
CA ILE A 140 -6.76 0.14 13.34
C ILE A 140 -5.49 0.53 12.59
N CYS A 141 -4.39 -0.15 12.88
CA CYS A 141 -3.09 0.07 12.28
C CYS A 141 -2.86 -0.91 11.12
N CYS A 142 -2.25 -0.45 10.03
CA CYS A 142 -1.91 -1.33 8.92
C CYS A 142 -0.61 -2.11 9.15
N SER A 143 0.09 -1.89 10.25
CA SER A 143 1.34 -2.57 10.62
C SER A 143 1.51 -2.64 12.12
N GLU A 144 2.24 -3.67 12.59
CA GLU A 144 2.60 -3.85 14.00
C GLU A 144 3.52 -2.73 14.49
N VAL A 145 4.46 -2.30 13.63
CA VAL A 145 5.39 -1.20 13.95
C VAL A 145 4.62 0.08 14.27
N ILE A 146 3.60 0.42 13.48
CA ILE A 146 2.74 1.59 13.76
C ILE A 146 2.01 1.41 15.09
N ALA A 147 1.42 0.24 15.34
CA ALA A 147 0.70 -0.03 16.58
C ALA A 147 1.62 0.06 17.80
N HIS A 148 2.82 -0.53 17.72
CA HIS A 148 3.83 -0.47 18.76
C HIS A 148 4.27 0.97 19.04
N GLU A 149 4.57 1.75 18.00
CA GLU A 149 4.97 3.15 18.18
C GLU A 149 3.86 4.05 18.75
N LEU A 150 2.61 3.82 18.38
CA LEU A 150 1.46 4.52 18.96
C LEU A 150 1.39 4.27 20.46
N LYS A 151 1.63 3.04 20.88
CA LYS A 151 1.65 2.64 22.28
C LYS A 151 2.84 3.26 23.02
N GLU A 152 4.07 2.99 22.54
CA GLU A 152 5.29 3.41 23.25
C GLU A 152 5.50 4.93 23.25
N LYS A 153 5.30 5.59 22.08
CA LYS A 153 5.56 7.04 21.96
C LYS A 153 4.40 7.93 22.38
N LEU A 154 3.15 7.44 22.27
CA LEU A 154 1.97 8.28 22.50
C LEU A 154 1.06 7.78 23.61
N GLY A 155 1.30 6.58 24.16
CA GLY A 155 0.46 5.96 25.20
C GLY A 155 -0.94 5.59 24.71
N ILE A 156 -1.07 5.20 23.43
CA ILE A 156 -2.33 4.80 22.82
C ILE A 156 -2.46 3.28 22.90
N GLU A 157 -3.32 2.80 23.79
CA GLU A 157 -3.47 1.37 24.10
C GLU A 157 -4.57 0.67 23.26
N ASN A 158 -5.56 1.40 22.77
CA ASN A 158 -6.68 0.85 22.02
C ASN A 158 -6.32 0.66 20.52
N THR A 159 -5.17 0.04 20.25
CA THR A 159 -4.68 -0.26 18.91
C THR A 159 -4.93 -1.72 18.56
N GLU A 160 -5.30 -1.95 17.30
CA GLU A 160 -5.40 -3.27 16.71
C GLU A 160 -4.71 -3.27 15.35
N VAL A 161 -4.02 -4.36 15.03
CA VAL A 161 -3.37 -4.50 13.73
C VAL A 161 -4.25 -5.24 12.76
N LEU A 162 -4.39 -4.67 11.57
CA LEU A 162 -5.16 -5.24 10.49
C LEU A 162 -4.43 -5.00 9.17
N TYR A 163 -3.67 -5.98 8.71
CA TYR A 163 -2.97 -5.95 7.43
C TYR A 163 -3.94 -5.81 6.26
N ASN A 164 -3.46 -5.26 5.15
CA ASN A 164 -4.30 -5.10 3.97
C ASN A 164 -4.63 -6.46 3.32
N PRO A 165 -5.85 -6.64 2.80
CA PRO A 165 -6.28 -7.91 2.22
C PRO A 165 -5.91 -8.03 0.73
N TYR A 166 -5.62 -9.26 0.28
CA TYR A 166 -5.32 -9.60 -1.11
C TYR A 166 -6.05 -10.87 -1.55
N ASP A 167 -6.58 -10.85 -2.77
CA ASP A 167 -7.18 -12.03 -3.39
C ASP A 167 -6.19 -12.64 -4.38
N GLY A 168 -5.43 -13.60 -3.90
CA GLY A 168 -4.45 -14.29 -4.73
C GLY A 168 -5.05 -14.95 -5.96
N SER A 169 -6.30 -15.43 -5.89
CA SER A 169 -7.00 -16.05 -7.03
C SER A 169 -7.35 -15.00 -8.10
N GLN A 170 -7.89 -13.85 -7.68
CA GLN A 170 -8.19 -12.75 -8.60
C GLN A 170 -6.92 -12.15 -9.21
N ILE A 171 -5.85 -12.04 -8.42
CA ILE A 171 -4.54 -11.58 -8.91
C ILE A 171 -4.04 -12.55 -9.99
N ALA A 172 -4.07 -13.87 -9.75
CA ALA A 172 -3.63 -14.88 -10.72
C ALA A 172 -4.48 -14.84 -12.00
N GLU A 173 -5.81 -14.73 -11.88
CA GLU A 173 -6.70 -14.59 -13.05
C GLU A 173 -6.39 -13.33 -13.86
N ASN A 174 -6.16 -12.22 -13.19
CA ASN A 174 -5.86 -10.95 -13.84
C ASN A 174 -4.44 -10.93 -14.43
N ALA A 175 -3.49 -11.63 -13.85
CA ALA A 175 -2.13 -11.78 -14.37
C ALA A 175 -2.09 -12.51 -15.73
N ALA A 176 -3.04 -13.39 -15.98
CA ALA A 176 -3.16 -14.09 -17.26
C ALA A 176 -3.72 -13.21 -18.41
N LYS A 177 -4.26 -12.02 -18.11
CA LYS A 177 -4.88 -11.11 -19.08
C LYS A 177 -3.84 -10.10 -19.61
N LYS A 178 -2.90 -10.56 -20.46
CA LYS A 178 -1.85 -9.71 -21.01
C LYS A 178 -2.45 -8.60 -21.91
N PRO A 179 -2.13 -7.30 -21.68
CA PRO A 179 -2.55 -6.22 -22.54
C PRO A 179 -1.82 -6.26 -23.90
N GLU A 180 -2.47 -5.79 -24.97
CA GLU A 180 -1.90 -5.78 -26.32
C GLU A 180 -0.69 -4.85 -26.47
N ASP A 181 -0.67 -3.76 -25.70
CA ASP A 181 0.38 -2.74 -25.69
C ASP A 181 1.56 -3.07 -24.77
N MET A 182 1.53 -4.21 -24.09
CA MET A 182 2.61 -4.64 -23.21
C MET A 182 3.82 -5.10 -24.05
N PRO A 183 5.03 -4.54 -23.81
CA PRO A 183 6.24 -4.98 -24.49
C PRO A 183 6.50 -6.48 -24.36
N ASP A 184 7.19 -7.04 -25.34
CA ASP A 184 7.68 -8.40 -25.25
C ASP A 184 8.97 -8.45 -24.39
N PHE A 185 8.88 -9.07 -23.24
CA PHE A 185 10.00 -9.28 -22.33
C PHE A 185 10.69 -10.65 -22.50
N THR A 186 10.39 -11.38 -23.56
CA THR A 186 11.00 -12.71 -23.81
C THR A 186 12.53 -12.61 -23.85
N GLY A 187 13.21 -13.44 -23.06
CA GLY A 187 14.67 -13.45 -22.93
C GLY A 187 15.25 -12.29 -22.13
N LYS A 188 14.41 -11.46 -21.50
CA LYS A 188 14.84 -10.36 -20.63
C LYS A 188 14.76 -10.77 -19.15
N LYS A 189 15.61 -10.16 -18.34
CA LYS A 189 15.58 -10.21 -16.87
C LYS A 189 15.00 -8.88 -16.37
N VAL A 190 13.70 -8.87 -16.12
CA VAL A 190 12.98 -7.63 -15.83
C VAL A 190 12.92 -7.37 -14.34
N ILE A 191 13.55 -6.29 -13.90
CA ILE A 191 13.35 -5.69 -12.58
C ILE A 191 12.06 -4.88 -12.66
N VAL A 192 11.09 -5.17 -11.80
CA VAL A 192 9.82 -4.43 -11.75
C VAL A 192 9.74 -3.61 -10.48
N SER A 193 9.27 -2.37 -10.60
CA SER A 193 8.89 -1.52 -9.47
C SER A 193 7.54 -0.89 -9.72
N MET A 194 6.74 -0.66 -8.66
CA MET A 194 5.39 -0.13 -8.83
C MET A 194 5.05 0.93 -7.79
N GLY A 195 4.63 2.10 -8.25
CA GLY A 195 4.20 3.22 -7.41
C GLY A 195 3.92 4.48 -8.23
N ARG A 196 3.24 5.45 -7.63
CA ARG A 196 3.10 6.79 -8.25
C ARG A 196 4.46 7.46 -8.35
N GLU A 197 4.60 8.41 -9.27
CA GLU A 197 5.73 9.34 -9.29
C GLU A 197 5.68 10.23 -8.04
N ASP A 198 6.35 9.78 -7.00
CA ASP A 198 6.43 10.43 -5.69
C ASP A 198 7.89 10.32 -5.23
N ASP A 199 8.45 11.39 -4.70
CA ASP A 199 9.86 11.41 -4.33
C ASP A 199 10.19 10.35 -3.27
N CYS A 200 9.23 9.97 -2.43
CA CYS A 200 9.44 8.89 -1.45
C CYS A 200 9.59 7.48 -2.07
N LYS A 201 9.35 7.30 -3.38
CA LYS A 201 9.56 6.02 -4.09
C LYS A 201 10.98 5.85 -4.61
N GLU A 202 11.72 6.93 -4.77
CA GLU A 202 13.14 6.97 -5.06
C GLU A 202 13.55 6.12 -6.27
N PHE A 203 12.77 6.15 -7.36
CA PHE A 203 13.02 5.36 -8.56
C PHE A 203 14.36 5.67 -9.24
N TRP A 204 14.97 6.84 -8.98
CA TRP A 204 16.29 7.18 -9.53
C TRP A 204 17.38 6.18 -9.12
N HIS A 205 17.30 5.63 -7.93
CA HIS A 205 18.24 4.61 -7.48
C HIS A 205 18.18 3.35 -8.36
N LEU A 206 16.99 2.91 -8.74
CA LEU A 206 16.83 1.74 -9.61
C LEU A 206 17.39 1.98 -11.01
N ILE A 207 17.22 3.19 -11.56
CA ILE A 207 17.76 3.56 -12.88
C ILE A 207 19.29 3.55 -12.83
N LYS A 208 19.89 4.12 -11.78
CA LYS A 208 21.34 4.10 -11.59
C LYS A 208 21.89 2.68 -11.35
N CYS A 209 21.18 1.85 -10.58
CA CYS A 209 21.54 0.45 -10.39
C CYS A 209 21.52 -0.33 -11.71
N LEU A 210 20.48 -0.14 -12.54
CA LEU A 210 20.42 -0.77 -13.87
C LEU A 210 21.61 -0.35 -14.74
N TYR A 211 21.98 0.94 -14.72
CA TYR A 211 23.18 1.41 -15.42
C TYR A 211 24.45 0.70 -14.96
N LEU A 212 24.60 0.47 -13.65
CA LEU A 212 25.78 -0.18 -13.09
C LEU A 212 25.90 -1.66 -13.54
N ILE A 213 24.80 -2.37 -13.66
CA ILE A 213 24.81 -3.81 -14.01
C ILE A 213 24.70 -4.07 -15.52
N ARG A 214 24.53 -3.05 -16.37
CA ARG A 214 24.20 -3.18 -17.82
C ARG A 214 25.16 -4.02 -18.65
N GLU A 215 26.45 -4.07 -18.27
CA GLU A 215 27.45 -4.84 -18.98
C GLU A 215 27.54 -6.28 -18.51
N LYS A 216 27.29 -6.50 -17.22
CA LYS A 216 27.35 -7.82 -16.58
C LYS A 216 26.06 -8.62 -16.76
N VAL A 217 24.93 -7.95 -16.85
CA VAL A 217 23.61 -8.52 -17.13
C VAL A 217 22.99 -7.79 -18.32
N PRO A 218 23.46 -8.05 -19.54
CA PRO A 218 23.04 -7.30 -20.74
C PRO A 218 21.56 -7.48 -21.06
N GLU A 219 20.91 -8.54 -20.60
CA GLU A 219 19.47 -8.77 -20.74
C GLU A 219 18.62 -8.06 -19.65
N ALA A 220 19.24 -7.39 -18.66
CA ALA A 220 18.51 -6.68 -17.62
C ALA A 220 17.73 -5.49 -18.17
N MET A 221 16.48 -5.38 -17.74
CA MET A 221 15.59 -4.24 -17.98
C MET A 221 14.94 -3.78 -16.68
N LEU A 222 14.52 -2.52 -16.63
CA LEU A 222 13.71 -1.97 -15.54
C LEU A 222 12.33 -1.60 -16.08
N CYS A 223 11.28 -2.07 -15.42
CA CYS A 223 9.89 -1.70 -15.69
C CYS A 223 9.29 -0.97 -14.49
N ILE A 224 8.94 0.30 -14.65
CA ILE A 224 8.28 1.13 -13.63
C ILE A 224 6.81 1.27 -13.99
N ILE A 225 5.92 0.82 -13.09
CA ILE A 225 4.47 0.84 -13.25
C ILE A 225 3.89 1.90 -12.31
N GLY A 226 3.15 2.87 -12.83
CA GLY A 226 2.48 3.84 -11.95
C GLY A 226 2.05 5.11 -12.64
N ASP A 227 1.34 5.94 -11.88
CA ASP A 227 0.86 7.25 -12.33
C ASP A 227 1.98 8.28 -12.21
N GLY A 228 2.18 9.05 -13.26
CA GLY A 228 3.17 10.11 -13.35
C GLY A 228 3.66 10.34 -14.76
N SER A 229 4.32 11.47 -14.98
CA SER A 229 4.98 11.79 -16.25
C SER A 229 6.30 11.05 -16.42
N PHE A 230 6.96 10.82 -15.28
CA PHE A 230 8.31 10.26 -15.18
C PHE A 230 9.34 10.99 -16.05
N SER A 231 9.11 12.28 -16.35
CA SER A 231 9.92 13.04 -17.29
C SER A 231 11.38 13.15 -16.85
N GLU A 232 11.62 13.46 -15.55
CA GLU A 232 12.97 13.60 -15.01
C GLU A 232 13.70 12.24 -14.98
N TYR A 233 12.98 11.15 -14.74
CA TYR A 233 13.53 9.78 -14.74
C TYR A 233 13.86 9.29 -16.16
N LYS A 234 13.04 9.66 -17.17
CA LYS A 234 13.34 9.42 -18.58
C LYS A 234 14.61 10.16 -19.01
N GLU A 235 14.72 11.44 -18.63
CA GLU A 235 15.92 12.23 -18.88
C GLU A 235 17.18 11.63 -18.22
N LEU A 236 17.05 11.11 -16.98
CA LEU A 236 18.14 10.41 -16.30
C LEU A 236 18.57 9.16 -17.07
N ALA A 237 17.63 8.34 -17.52
CA ALA A 237 17.91 7.13 -18.32
C ALA A 237 18.57 7.47 -19.67
N GLU A 238 18.17 8.56 -20.33
CA GLU A 238 18.79 9.07 -21.54
C GLU A 238 20.24 9.51 -21.29
N LYS A 239 20.49 10.31 -20.26
CA LYS A 239 21.82 10.77 -19.86
C LYS A 239 22.77 9.62 -19.52
N LEU A 240 22.25 8.54 -18.96
CA LEU A 240 22.99 7.32 -18.65
C LEU A 240 23.15 6.39 -19.87
N GLY A 241 22.50 6.68 -21.00
CA GLY A 241 22.57 5.87 -22.22
C GLY A 241 21.89 4.49 -22.10
N ILE A 242 20.84 4.38 -21.27
CA ILE A 242 20.09 3.14 -21.00
C ILE A 242 18.58 3.30 -21.22
N ALA A 243 18.14 4.33 -21.94
CA ALA A 243 16.72 4.60 -22.17
C ALA A 243 15.98 3.44 -22.83
N ASP A 244 16.65 2.67 -23.67
CA ASP A 244 16.14 1.46 -24.35
C ASP A 244 15.92 0.27 -23.38
N ARG A 245 16.46 0.35 -22.15
CA ARG A 245 16.34 -0.68 -21.11
C ARG A 245 15.38 -0.31 -19.98
N VAL A 246 14.79 0.90 -20.03
CA VAL A 246 13.83 1.36 -19.01
C VAL A 246 12.46 1.52 -19.63
N CYS A 247 11.51 0.72 -19.16
CA CYS A 247 10.11 0.79 -19.56
C CYS A 247 9.30 1.54 -18.49
N PHE A 248 8.67 2.63 -18.87
CA PHE A 248 7.69 3.33 -18.03
C PHE A 248 6.30 2.93 -18.52
N ALA A 249 5.67 1.97 -17.82
CA ALA A 249 4.39 1.39 -18.22
C ALA A 249 3.20 2.34 -18.01
N GLY A 250 3.41 3.46 -17.30
CA GLY A 250 2.32 4.37 -16.93
C GLY A 250 1.32 3.73 -15.96
N LEU A 251 0.17 4.38 -15.82
CA LEU A 251 -0.90 3.92 -14.96
C LEU A 251 -1.61 2.71 -15.58
N GLN A 252 -1.49 1.54 -14.96
CA GLN A 252 -2.14 0.31 -15.39
C GLN A 252 -3.37 0.01 -14.56
N LYS A 253 -4.53 -0.18 -15.20
CA LYS A 253 -5.75 -0.67 -14.53
C LYS A 253 -5.59 -2.09 -14.01
N ASN A 254 -4.83 -2.90 -14.75
CA ASN A 254 -4.44 -4.25 -14.37
C ASN A 254 -2.91 -4.38 -14.43
N PRO A 255 -2.18 -4.16 -13.32
CA PRO A 255 -0.72 -4.24 -13.29
C PRO A 255 -0.18 -5.68 -13.24
N PHE A 256 -1.02 -6.66 -12.96
CA PHE A 256 -0.60 -8.04 -12.67
C PHE A 256 0.09 -8.75 -13.84
N PRO A 257 -0.27 -8.56 -15.12
CA PRO A 257 0.50 -9.12 -16.23
C PRO A 257 1.94 -8.59 -16.29
N TRP A 258 2.13 -7.30 -15.97
CA TRP A 258 3.44 -6.67 -15.91
C TRP A 258 4.28 -7.21 -14.75
N LEU A 259 3.67 -7.38 -13.57
CA LEU A 259 4.31 -8.02 -12.42
C LEU A 259 4.70 -9.46 -12.77
N SER A 260 3.78 -10.25 -13.34
CA SER A 260 4.03 -11.66 -13.66
C SER A 260 5.09 -11.88 -14.75
N ALA A 261 5.38 -10.86 -15.57
CA ALA A 261 6.46 -10.90 -16.54
C ALA A 261 7.83 -10.52 -15.97
N GLY A 262 7.86 -10.07 -14.71
CA GLY A 262 9.08 -9.70 -14.01
C GLY A 262 9.91 -10.90 -13.56
N SER A 263 11.19 -10.66 -13.33
CA SER A 263 12.13 -11.61 -12.70
C SER A 263 12.34 -11.29 -11.22
N LEU A 264 12.24 -10.01 -10.87
CA LEU A 264 12.49 -9.50 -9.52
C LEU A 264 11.67 -8.24 -9.28
N TYR A 265 11.04 -8.12 -8.10
CA TYR A 265 10.44 -6.88 -7.65
C TYR A 265 11.40 -6.12 -6.74
N VAL A 266 11.61 -4.82 -7.01
CA VAL A 266 12.48 -3.98 -6.20
C VAL A 266 11.77 -2.70 -5.81
N GLY A 267 11.75 -2.38 -4.52
CA GLY A 267 11.25 -1.12 -4.00
C GLY A 267 12.31 -0.39 -3.18
N THR A 268 12.54 0.87 -3.52
CA THR A 268 13.54 1.74 -2.90
C THR A 268 12.91 2.83 -2.02
N SER A 269 11.64 2.68 -1.64
CA SER A 269 10.91 3.72 -0.90
C SER A 269 11.58 4.09 0.41
N SER A 270 11.66 5.39 0.72
CA SER A 270 12.11 5.88 2.04
C SER A 270 11.07 5.75 3.13
N MET A 271 9.80 5.63 2.77
CA MET A 271 8.69 5.54 3.73
C MET A 271 7.48 4.77 3.16
N GLU A 272 6.93 3.88 3.97
CA GLU A 272 5.70 3.12 3.66
C GLU A 272 4.81 2.96 4.90
N GLY A 273 3.54 2.60 4.69
CA GLY A 273 2.71 2.06 5.75
C GLY A 273 2.75 0.53 5.69
N PHE A 274 1.95 -0.02 4.77
CA PHE A 274 2.00 -1.42 4.36
C PHE A 274 2.01 -1.44 2.82
N PRO A 275 3.17 -1.68 2.19
CA PRO A 275 3.34 -1.51 0.75
C PRO A 275 2.53 -2.53 -0.05
N ASN A 276 1.37 -2.11 -0.54
CA ASN A 276 0.47 -2.97 -1.32
C ASN A 276 1.17 -3.57 -2.55
N ALA A 277 1.99 -2.76 -3.24
CA ALA A 277 2.70 -3.16 -4.43
C ALA A 277 3.66 -4.35 -4.18
N LEU A 278 4.29 -4.37 -3.00
CA LEU A 278 5.16 -5.48 -2.58
C LEU A 278 4.36 -6.79 -2.46
N VAL A 279 3.25 -6.79 -1.73
CA VAL A 279 2.44 -8.02 -1.55
C VAL A 279 1.80 -8.46 -2.88
N GLU A 280 1.42 -7.53 -3.75
CA GLU A 280 0.91 -7.83 -5.09
C GLU A 280 1.96 -8.49 -5.98
N ALA A 281 3.19 -7.99 -5.94
CA ALA A 281 4.31 -8.61 -6.65
C ALA A 281 4.60 -10.03 -6.11
N MET A 282 4.64 -10.18 -4.78
CA MET A 282 4.80 -11.49 -4.13
C MET A 282 3.65 -12.45 -4.48
N SER A 283 2.41 -11.95 -4.60
CA SER A 283 1.25 -12.73 -5.05
C SER A 283 1.42 -13.23 -6.50
N CYS A 284 2.11 -12.46 -7.34
CA CYS A 284 2.53 -12.84 -8.69
C CYS A 284 3.80 -13.71 -8.72
N ARG A 285 4.26 -14.21 -7.57
CA ARG A 285 5.47 -15.03 -7.42
C ARG A 285 6.78 -14.28 -7.74
N LEU A 286 6.80 -12.96 -7.69
CA LEU A 286 8.06 -12.22 -7.83
C LEU A 286 8.88 -12.31 -6.55
N PRO A 287 10.14 -12.73 -6.63
CA PRO A 287 11.11 -12.48 -5.56
C PRO A 287 11.16 -11.00 -5.24
N ALA A 288 11.34 -10.62 -3.99
CA ALA A 288 11.27 -9.24 -3.58
C ALA A 288 12.55 -8.76 -2.88
N VAL A 289 13.01 -7.60 -3.29
CA VAL A 289 14.01 -6.76 -2.59
C VAL A 289 13.35 -5.45 -2.24
N PHE A 290 13.40 -5.02 -0.99
CA PHE A 290 12.75 -3.80 -0.58
C PHE A 290 13.57 -3.04 0.47
N SER A 291 13.52 -1.71 0.43
CA SER A 291 14.12 -0.87 1.48
C SER A 291 13.51 -1.19 2.84
N ASN A 292 14.35 -1.26 3.88
CA ASN A 292 13.93 -1.49 5.27
C ASN A 292 13.36 -0.21 5.91
N CYS A 293 12.51 0.49 5.15
CA CYS A 293 11.87 1.70 5.63
C CYS A 293 10.73 1.39 6.61
N MET A 294 10.43 2.36 7.43
CA MET A 294 9.26 2.29 8.31
C MET A 294 7.97 2.35 7.48
N SER A 295 7.03 1.42 7.65
CA SER A 295 6.97 0.42 8.70
C SER A 295 6.84 -1.03 8.16
N GLY A 296 6.00 -1.28 7.15
CA GLY A 296 5.55 -2.62 6.74
C GLY A 296 6.54 -3.53 6.01
N PRO A 297 7.59 -3.06 5.30
CA PRO A 297 8.47 -3.96 4.54
C PRO A 297 9.07 -5.07 5.38
N ALA A 298 9.59 -4.75 6.59
CA ALA A 298 10.15 -5.74 7.50
C ALA A 298 9.11 -6.79 7.92
N GLU A 299 7.88 -6.36 8.22
CA GLU A 299 6.78 -7.25 8.61
C GLU A 299 6.34 -8.18 7.48
N ILE A 300 6.46 -7.73 6.22
CA ILE A 300 6.11 -8.55 5.06
C ILE A 300 7.22 -9.56 4.76
N LEU A 301 8.47 -9.16 4.81
CA LEU A 301 9.59 -9.97 4.31
C LEU A 301 10.25 -10.84 5.37
N SER A 302 9.99 -10.64 6.68
CA SER A 302 10.64 -11.35 7.77
C SER A 302 9.65 -11.98 8.75
N ASP A 303 9.99 -13.15 9.29
CA ASP A 303 9.30 -13.77 10.44
C ASP A 303 9.72 -13.14 11.79
N ARG A 304 10.79 -12.36 11.80
CA ARG A 304 11.39 -11.71 12.98
C ARG A 304 11.52 -10.19 12.78
N PHE A 305 10.46 -9.57 12.28
CA PHE A 305 10.50 -8.16 11.88
C PHE A 305 10.94 -7.22 13.00
N GLU A 306 10.61 -7.52 14.26
CA GLU A 306 11.02 -6.74 15.45
C GLU A 306 12.54 -6.61 15.57
N ASP A 307 13.27 -7.67 15.17
CA ASP A 307 14.73 -7.71 15.22
C ASP A 307 15.39 -6.99 14.03
N VAL A 308 14.66 -6.79 12.93
CA VAL A 308 15.26 -6.33 11.67
C VAL A 308 14.76 -4.96 11.22
N VAL A 309 13.60 -4.50 11.68
CA VAL A 309 13.03 -3.21 11.26
C VAL A 309 13.99 -2.06 11.51
N GLY A 310 14.19 -1.20 10.51
CA GLY A 310 15.04 -0.02 10.59
C GLY A 310 16.56 -0.28 10.57
N LYS A 311 17.04 -1.54 10.49
CA LYS A 311 18.47 -1.83 10.32
C LYS A 311 18.97 -1.37 8.97
N GLN A 312 20.16 -0.79 8.94
CA GLN A 312 20.78 -0.21 7.76
C GLN A 312 21.87 -1.16 7.20
N GLU A 313 21.44 -2.39 6.91
CA GLU A 313 22.29 -3.44 6.30
C GLU A 313 21.45 -4.33 5.38
N VAL A 314 22.07 -5.06 4.48
CA VAL A 314 21.38 -6.03 3.63
C VAL A 314 21.03 -7.26 4.45
N LEU A 315 19.74 -7.53 4.61
CA LEU A 315 19.21 -8.64 5.40
C LEU A 315 18.51 -9.63 4.48
N ARG A 316 18.99 -10.85 4.43
CA ARG A 316 18.38 -11.95 3.66
C ARG A 316 17.40 -12.67 4.57
N GLU A 317 16.15 -12.31 4.43
CA GLU A 317 15.06 -12.86 5.24
C GLU A 317 14.32 -13.97 4.48
N ARG A 318 13.48 -14.70 5.17
CA ARG A 318 12.78 -15.88 4.61
C ARG A 318 11.95 -15.54 3.37
N TYR A 319 11.29 -14.40 3.34
CA TYR A 319 10.32 -14.06 2.30
C TYR A 319 10.84 -13.05 1.28
N GLY A 320 12.06 -12.55 1.45
CA GLY A 320 12.69 -11.59 0.58
C GLY A 320 13.96 -10.98 1.18
N ILE A 321 14.41 -9.90 0.59
CA ILE A 321 15.65 -9.24 1.02
C ILE A 321 15.31 -7.79 1.39
N LEU A 322 15.73 -7.40 2.59
CA LEU A 322 15.67 -6.00 3.03
C LEU A 322 17.02 -5.33 2.74
N ILE A 323 16.96 -4.13 2.21
CA ILE A 323 18.14 -3.28 1.97
C ILE A 323 18.06 -2.03 2.82
N PRO A 324 19.19 -1.35 3.11
CA PRO A 324 19.18 -0.05 3.77
C PRO A 324 18.23 0.93 3.10
N VAL A 325 17.63 1.83 3.87
CA VAL A 325 17.02 3.03 3.31
C VAL A 325 18.13 3.86 2.71
N MET A 326 17.97 4.27 1.46
CA MET A 326 18.96 5.09 0.75
C MET A 326 18.84 6.56 1.14
N ASP A 327 19.73 7.41 0.63
CA ASP A 327 19.64 8.85 0.79
C ASP A 327 18.35 9.36 0.12
N ASP A 328 17.45 9.97 0.92
CA ASP A 328 16.15 10.48 0.49
C ASP A 328 16.24 11.81 -0.31
N GLN A 329 17.45 12.37 -0.45
CA GLN A 329 17.66 13.55 -1.26
C GLN A 329 17.68 13.16 -2.74
N LYS A 330 16.67 13.63 -3.46
CA LYS A 330 16.54 13.36 -4.91
C LYS A 330 17.80 13.78 -5.66
N ASN A 331 18.52 12.80 -6.19
CA ASN A 331 19.75 13.02 -6.95
C ASN A 331 19.65 12.42 -8.35
N LEU A 332 19.42 13.28 -9.34
CA LEU A 332 19.31 12.93 -10.76
C LEU A 332 20.61 13.20 -11.54
N ASN A 333 21.74 13.43 -10.84
CA ASN A 333 23.03 13.57 -11.48
C ASN A 333 23.54 12.18 -11.93
N PRO A 334 23.73 11.95 -13.26
CA PRO A 334 24.17 10.65 -13.78
C PRO A 334 25.61 10.29 -13.39
N ASN A 335 26.42 11.28 -12.99
CA ASN A 335 27.82 11.09 -12.62
C ASN A 335 28.03 10.81 -11.12
N GLU A 336 26.99 10.93 -10.32
CA GLU A 336 27.01 10.69 -8.88
C GLU A 336 26.34 9.37 -8.56
N ILE A 337 27.11 8.40 -8.14
CA ILE A 337 26.67 7.07 -7.71
C ILE A 337 27.03 6.90 -6.24
N THR A 338 26.05 6.60 -5.40
CA THR A 338 26.26 6.40 -3.97
C THR A 338 26.79 5.00 -3.68
N GLU A 339 27.28 4.78 -2.47
CA GLU A 339 27.76 3.46 -2.07
C GLU A 339 26.62 2.45 -1.91
N GLU A 340 25.46 2.93 -1.46
CA GLU A 340 24.23 2.14 -1.35
C GLU A 340 23.73 1.71 -2.74
N GLU A 341 23.81 2.58 -3.75
CA GLU A 341 23.48 2.24 -5.14
C GLU A 341 24.41 1.16 -5.70
N LYS A 342 25.71 1.20 -5.37
CA LYS A 342 26.65 0.15 -5.76
C LYS A 342 26.36 -1.18 -5.06
N GLN A 343 26.03 -1.14 -3.77
CA GLN A 343 25.68 -2.34 -2.99
C GLN A 343 24.39 -2.97 -3.54
N LEU A 344 23.36 -2.16 -3.82
CA LEU A 344 22.13 -2.66 -4.44
C LEU A 344 22.41 -3.23 -5.83
N ALA A 345 23.19 -2.55 -6.66
CA ALA A 345 23.55 -3.04 -7.99
C ALA A 345 24.26 -4.40 -7.92
N ALA A 346 25.21 -4.58 -7.00
CA ALA A 346 25.87 -5.87 -6.80
C ALA A 346 24.90 -6.98 -6.36
N LEU A 347 23.94 -6.66 -5.48
CA LEU A 347 22.90 -7.59 -5.07
C LEU A 347 21.98 -7.96 -6.25
N LEU A 348 21.57 -6.99 -7.07
CA LEU A 348 20.75 -7.24 -8.26
C LEU A 348 21.48 -8.09 -9.29
N GLU A 349 22.77 -7.84 -9.53
CA GLU A 349 23.63 -8.67 -10.38
C GLU A 349 23.65 -10.13 -9.89
N GLU A 350 23.93 -10.34 -8.59
CA GLU A 350 23.91 -11.67 -7.99
C GLU A 350 22.57 -12.38 -8.21
N LEU A 351 21.46 -11.74 -7.82
CA LEU A 351 20.14 -12.35 -7.90
C LEU A 351 19.73 -12.66 -9.34
N LEU A 352 19.99 -11.76 -10.27
CA LEU A 352 19.62 -11.95 -11.67
C LEU A 352 20.48 -13.00 -12.37
N THR A 353 21.66 -13.36 -11.85
CA THR A 353 22.51 -14.42 -12.41
C THR A 353 22.31 -15.78 -11.74
N GLU A 354 21.72 -15.84 -10.54
CA GLU A 354 21.53 -17.06 -9.77
C GLU A 354 20.06 -17.52 -9.75
N GLU A 355 19.63 -18.20 -10.83
CA GLU A 355 18.23 -18.61 -11.02
C GLU A 355 17.67 -19.46 -9.87
N ALA A 356 18.48 -20.34 -9.27
CA ALA A 356 18.05 -21.18 -8.15
C ALA A 356 17.63 -20.34 -6.93
N LYS A 357 18.36 -19.25 -6.64
CA LYS A 357 17.99 -18.31 -5.56
C LYS A 357 16.69 -17.58 -5.85
N LEU A 358 16.51 -17.13 -7.09
CA LEU A 358 15.25 -16.48 -7.48
C LEU A 358 14.04 -17.42 -7.35
N GLN A 359 14.20 -18.69 -7.74
CA GLN A 359 13.12 -19.69 -7.61
C GLN A 359 12.74 -19.95 -6.16
N GLU A 360 13.73 -20.07 -5.26
CA GLU A 360 13.46 -20.23 -3.82
C GLU A 360 12.74 -19.02 -3.22
N LEU A 361 13.25 -17.82 -3.48
CA LEU A 361 12.62 -16.57 -3.03
C LEU A 361 11.20 -16.41 -3.60
N SER A 362 10.97 -16.76 -4.85
CA SER A 362 9.67 -16.77 -5.52
C SER A 362 8.65 -17.63 -4.77
N ARG A 363 9.05 -18.84 -4.37
CA ARG A 363 8.20 -19.75 -3.62
C ARG A 363 7.83 -19.16 -2.25
N CYS A 364 8.84 -18.67 -1.52
CA CYS A 364 8.66 -18.07 -0.19
C CYS A 364 7.83 -16.78 -0.26
N ALA A 365 8.04 -15.95 -1.26
CA ALA A 365 7.27 -14.73 -1.49
C ALA A 365 5.76 -15.05 -1.65
N LYS A 366 5.43 -16.05 -2.49
CA LYS A 366 4.03 -16.48 -2.67
C LYS A 366 3.42 -17.04 -1.39
N GLU A 367 4.16 -17.89 -0.66
CA GLU A 367 3.74 -18.43 0.64
C GLU A 367 3.37 -17.31 1.63
N ARG A 368 4.19 -16.24 1.66
CA ARG A 368 3.93 -15.08 2.53
C ARG A 368 2.73 -14.27 2.09
N ALA A 369 2.63 -13.98 0.80
CA ALA A 369 1.51 -13.21 0.26
C ALA A 369 0.15 -13.89 0.54
N ASP A 370 0.09 -15.20 0.52
CA ASP A 370 -1.14 -15.97 0.80
C ASP A 370 -1.60 -15.86 2.26
N GLN A 371 -0.75 -15.40 3.18
CA GLN A 371 -1.13 -15.14 4.58
C GLN A 371 -1.93 -13.83 4.75
N PHE A 372 -1.89 -12.94 3.77
CA PHE A 372 -2.63 -11.67 3.76
C PHE A 372 -3.94 -11.77 2.96
N ASP A 373 -4.59 -12.93 2.96
CA ASP A 373 -5.79 -13.17 2.19
C ASP A 373 -7.06 -12.50 2.77
N ASP A 374 -8.11 -12.48 1.96
CA ASP A 374 -9.42 -11.92 2.35
C ASP A 374 -10.03 -12.62 3.55
N ARG A 375 -9.76 -13.92 3.73
CA ARG A 375 -10.29 -14.70 4.83
C ARG A 375 -9.65 -14.29 6.14
N ALA A 376 -8.32 -14.20 6.18
CA ALA A 376 -7.59 -13.74 7.37
C ALA A 376 -8.02 -12.31 7.76
N TYR A 377 -8.17 -11.43 6.78
CA TYR A 377 -8.67 -10.07 6.99
C TYR A 377 -10.08 -10.05 7.58
N ARG A 378 -11.01 -10.80 6.99
CA ARG A 378 -12.38 -10.92 7.46
C ARG A 378 -12.45 -11.43 8.90
N ASP A 379 -11.76 -12.53 9.16
CA ASP A 379 -11.79 -13.20 10.46
C ASP A 379 -11.22 -12.27 11.56
N LYS A 380 -10.15 -11.52 11.25
CA LYS A 380 -9.60 -10.52 12.17
C LYS A 380 -10.58 -9.37 12.44
N ILE A 381 -11.28 -8.85 11.43
CA ILE A 381 -12.33 -7.82 11.64
C ILE A 381 -13.46 -8.35 12.53
N LEU A 382 -13.94 -9.55 12.27
CA LEU A 382 -15.00 -10.16 13.09
C LEU A 382 -14.53 -10.38 14.54
N GLN A 383 -13.28 -10.76 14.74
CA GLN A 383 -12.67 -10.88 16.07
C GLN A 383 -12.66 -9.54 16.79
N ILE A 384 -12.12 -8.48 16.18
CA ILE A 384 -12.06 -7.13 16.77
C ILE A 384 -13.47 -6.58 17.07
N ALA A 385 -14.42 -6.85 16.18
CA ALA A 385 -15.82 -6.43 16.37
C ALA A 385 -16.59 -7.24 17.42
N GLY A 386 -16.01 -8.31 17.97
CA GLY A 386 -16.68 -9.21 18.92
C GLY A 386 -17.78 -10.07 18.28
N LEU A 387 -17.66 -10.34 16.96
CA LEU A 387 -18.63 -11.09 16.16
C LEU A 387 -18.11 -12.48 15.71
N SER A 388 -16.92 -12.87 16.15
CA SER A 388 -16.40 -14.21 15.88
C SER A 388 -17.35 -15.24 16.48
N LYS A 389 -17.79 -16.21 15.70
CA LYS A 389 -18.46 -17.39 16.24
C LYS A 389 -17.43 -18.14 17.08
N MET A 390 -17.70 -18.35 18.36
CA MET A 390 -16.97 -19.30 19.20
C MET A 390 -17.04 -20.70 18.61
#